data_8c890f7d0709955da4cc20c640be04ce
#
_entry.id   8c890f7d0709955da4cc20c640be04ce
#
_cell.length_a   1.000
_cell.length_b   1.000
_cell.length_c   1.000
_cell.angle_alpha   90.00
_cell.angle_beta   90.00
_cell.angle_gamma   90.00
#
_symmetry.space_group_name_H-M   'P 1'
#
loop_
_entity.id
_entity.type
_entity.pdbx_description
1 polymer ?
#
loop_
_entity_poly.entity_id
_entity_poly.type
_entity_poly.pdbx_seq_one_letter_code
_entity_poly.pdbx_strand_id
1 'polypeptide(L)'
;MTGYADAAAAMDALAAEQPGYRGVDSAREADGMGITVSYWADDEAALAWRDHPDHAAIRDRGRALWYDRYTVTVARVERAYAWARS
;
A
#
# COMPACT_ATOMS: atom_id res chain seq x y z
N MET A 1 3.30 -18.43 4.80
CA MET A 1 1.97 -18.04 5.33
C MET A 1 0.98 -17.94 4.18
N THR A 2 -0.01 -18.78 4.23
CA THR A 2 -1.04 -18.78 3.20
C THR A 2 -2.00 -17.61 3.42
N GLY A 3 -2.41 -17.00 2.33
CA GLY A 3 -3.38 -15.91 2.34
C GLY A 3 -2.80 -14.52 2.33
N TYR A 4 -1.60 -14.30 2.87
CA TYR A 4 -1.03 -12.95 2.89
C TYR A 4 -0.71 -12.45 1.47
N ALA A 5 -0.02 -13.26 0.68
CA ALA A 5 0.36 -12.88 -0.68
C ALA A 5 -0.88 -12.68 -1.56
N ASP A 6 -1.88 -13.53 -1.41
CA ASP A 6 -3.13 -13.39 -2.16
C ASP A 6 -3.89 -12.13 -1.75
N ALA A 7 -3.93 -11.83 -0.45
CA ALA A 7 -4.57 -10.61 0.05
C ALA A 7 -3.86 -9.37 -0.45
N ALA A 8 -2.52 -9.37 -0.43
CA ALA A 8 -1.72 -8.24 -0.91
C ALA A 8 -1.94 -8.00 -2.40
N ALA A 9 -1.95 -9.07 -3.21
CA ALA A 9 -2.19 -8.97 -4.65
C ALA A 9 -3.60 -8.44 -4.95
N ALA A 10 -4.59 -8.90 -4.21
CA ALA A 10 -5.96 -8.42 -4.37
C ALA A 10 -6.08 -6.93 -4.02
N MET A 11 -5.38 -6.50 -2.98
CA MET A 11 -5.39 -5.09 -2.58
C MET A 11 -4.68 -4.20 -3.59
N ASP A 12 -3.57 -4.65 -4.16
CA ASP A 12 -2.87 -3.90 -5.20
C ASP A 12 -3.77 -3.72 -6.43
N ALA A 13 -4.46 -4.79 -6.83
CA ALA A 13 -5.39 -4.72 -7.97
C ALA A 13 -6.56 -3.78 -7.69
N LEU A 14 -7.12 -3.82 -6.48
CA LEU A 14 -8.23 -2.95 -6.11
C LEU A 14 -7.79 -1.49 -6.03
N ALA A 15 -6.61 -1.24 -5.45
CA ALA A 15 -6.08 0.12 -5.37
C ALA A 15 -5.90 0.73 -6.75
N ALA A 16 -5.44 -0.07 -7.72
CA ALA A 16 -5.20 0.40 -9.09
C ALA A 16 -6.49 0.86 -9.79
N GLU A 17 -7.64 0.42 -9.32
CA GLU A 17 -8.94 0.81 -9.86
C GLU A 17 -9.49 2.10 -9.23
N GLN A 18 -8.87 2.60 -8.17
CA GLN A 18 -9.41 3.74 -7.43
C GLN A 18 -9.05 5.06 -8.11
N PRO A 19 -9.97 6.06 -8.04
CA PRO A 19 -9.67 7.40 -8.54
C PRO A 19 -8.45 7.98 -7.85
N GLY A 20 -7.58 8.60 -8.62
CA GLY A 20 -6.39 9.24 -8.08
C GLY A 20 -5.20 8.33 -7.84
N TYR A 21 -5.32 7.04 -8.12
CA TYR A 21 -4.22 6.10 -7.98
C TYR A 21 -3.08 6.45 -8.95
N ARG A 22 -1.85 6.44 -8.44
CA ARG A 22 -0.66 6.78 -9.23
C ARG A 22 0.42 5.71 -9.21
N GLY A 23 0.27 4.69 -8.42
CA GLY A 23 1.22 3.59 -8.38
C GLY A 23 1.47 3.05 -6.99
N VAL A 24 2.19 1.97 -6.93
CA VAL A 24 2.59 1.34 -5.68
C VAL A 24 3.96 0.70 -5.85
N ASP A 25 4.79 0.85 -4.83
CA ASP A 25 6.07 0.15 -4.73
C ASP A 25 6.08 -0.62 -3.42
N SER A 26 6.62 -1.82 -3.46
CA SER A 26 6.78 -2.58 -2.23
C SER A 26 8.07 -3.39 -2.27
N ALA A 27 8.63 -3.59 -1.09
CA ALA A 27 9.83 -4.39 -0.91
C ALA A 27 9.69 -5.16 0.40
N ARG A 28 10.22 -6.37 0.44
CA ARG A 28 10.14 -7.21 1.62
C ARG A 28 11.46 -7.91 1.84
N GLU A 29 11.91 -7.90 3.08
CA GLU A 29 13.12 -8.60 3.48
C GLU A 29 12.83 -10.04 3.88
N ALA A 30 13.87 -10.87 3.91
CA ALA A 30 13.74 -12.28 4.28
C ALA A 30 13.24 -12.48 5.70
N ASP A 31 13.47 -11.49 6.59
CA ASP A 31 13.04 -11.54 7.99
C ASP A 31 11.55 -11.19 8.17
N GLY A 32 10.86 -10.86 7.09
CA GLY A 32 9.45 -10.48 7.13
C GLY A 32 9.20 -8.98 7.17
N MET A 33 10.24 -8.16 7.32
CA MET A 33 10.09 -6.71 7.26
C MET A 33 9.64 -6.31 5.86
N GLY A 34 8.61 -5.50 5.76
CA GLY A 34 8.10 -5.04 4.48
C GLY A 34 7.81 -3.55 4.48
N ILE A 35 7.99 -2.94 3.32
CA ILE A 35 7.64 -1.54 3.09
C ILE A 35 6.78 -1.48 1.84
N THR A 36 5.64 -0.82 1.94
CA THR A 36 4.78 -0.57 0.79
C THR A 36 4.49 0.92 0.73
N VAL A 37 4.69 1.50 -0.44
CA VAL A 37 4.39 2.91 -0.69
C VAL A 37 3.37 2.98 -1.80
N SER A 38 2.23 3.60 -1.54
CA SER A 38 1.22 3.88 -2.57
C SER A 38 1.21 5.37 -2.87
N TYR A 39 0.99 5.69 -4.13
CA TYR A 39 1.04 7.06 -4.62
C TYR A 39 -0.35 7.48 -5.10
N TRP A 40 -0.79 8.66 -4.66
CA TRP A 40 -2.13 9.17 -4.92
C TRP A 40 -2.04 10.60 -5.43
N ALA A 41 -3.00 11.00 -6.27
CA ALA A 41 -3.02 12.32 -6.88
C ALA A 41 -3.12 13.44 -5.84
N ASP A 42 -3.83 13.18 -4.74
CA ASP A 42 -4.05 14.15 -3.67
C ASP A 42 -4.40 13.43 -2.37
N ASP A 43 -4.51 14.21 -1.31
CA ASP A 43 -4.83 13.69 0.02
C ASP A 43 -6.24 13.09 0.08
N GLU A 44 -7.18 13.67 -0.66
CA GLU A 44 -8.55 13.17 -0.72
C GLU A 44 -8.58 11.73 -1.25
N ALA A 45 -7.84 11.45 -2.33
CA ALA A 45 -7.75 10.10 -2.89
C ALA A 45 -7.11 9.12 -1.91
N ALA A 46 -6.05 9.55 -1.23
CA ALA A 46 -5.38 8.73 -0.23
C ALA A 46 -6.31 8.40 0.95
N LEU A 47 -7.07 9.38 1.42
CA LEU A 47 -8.03 9.16 2.51
C LEU A 47 -9.18 8.25 2.08
N ALA A 48 -9.66 8.40 0.86
CA ALA A 48 -10.72 7.55 0.33
C ALA A 48 -10.25 6.08 0.26
N TRP A 49 -9.00 5.85 -0.12
CA TRP A 49 -8.44 4.51 -0.11
C TRP A 49 -8.30 3.95 1.30
N ARG A 50 -7.81 4.76 2.24
CA ARG A 50 -7.70 4.34 3.63
C ARG A 50 -9.04 3.83 4.16
N ASP A 51 -10.12 4.53 3.81
CA ASP A 51 -11.45 4.26 4.33
C ASP A 51 -12.26 3.30 3.46
N HIS A 52 -11.71 2.82 2.34
CA HIS A 52 -12.38 1.86 1.48
C HIS A 52 -12.68 0.59 2.28
N PRO A 53 -13.93 0.09 2.25
CA PRO A 53 -14.32 -1.04 3.10
C PRO A 53 -13.46 -2.28 2.93
N ASP A 54 -13.07 -2.62 1.71
CA ASP A 54 -12.25 -3.81 1.45
C ASP A 54 -10.84 -3.64 1.97
N HIS A 55 -10.28 -2.42 1.82
CA HIS A 55 -8.95 -2.13 2.35
C HIS A 55 -8.97 -2.16 3.88
N ALA A 56 -9.97 -1.59 4.50
CA ALA A 56 -10.12 -1.59 5.94
C ALA A 56 -10.25 -3.01 6.49
N ALA A 57 -11.01 -3.87 5.81
CA ALA A 57 -11.18 -5.26 6.22
C ALA A 57 -9.86 -6.03 6.15
N ILE A 58 -9.09 -5.84 5.09
CA ILE A 58 -7.79 -6.51 4.96
C ILE A 58 -6.79 -5.98 6.00
N ARG A 59 -6.81 -4.69 6.28
CA ARG A 59 -5.96 -4.09 7.31
C ARG A 59 -6.27 -4.72 8.68
N ASP A 60 -7.54 -4.88 9.00
CA ASP A 60 -7.95 -5.46 10.27
C ASP A 60 -7.54 -6.94 10.36
N ARG A 61 -7.64 -7.68 9.27
CA ARG A 61 -7.14 -9.05 9.20
C ARG A 61 -5.62 -9.11 9.38
N GLY A 62 -4.91 -8.17 8.80
CA GLY A 62 -3.46 -8.08 8.96
C GLY A 62 -3.07 -7.89 10.41
N ARG A 63 -3.77 -7.00 11.12
CA ARG A 63 -3.52 -6.78 12.55
C ARG A 63 -3.78 -8.04 13.37
N ALA A 64 -4.80 -8.81 13.01
CA ALA A 64 -5.18 -10.00 13.76
C ALA A 64 -4.30 -11.21 13.44
N LEU A 65 -3.79 -11.33 12.21
CA LEU A 65 -3.21 -12.58 11.72
C LEU A 65 -1.75 -12.50 11.30
N TRP A 66 -1.29 -11.35 10.79
CA TRP A 66 -0.02 -11.28 10.05
C TRP A 66 1.02 -10.33 10.62
N TYR A 67 0.60 -9.32 11.39
CA TYR A 67 1.50 -8.27 11.84
C TYR A 67 1.66 -8.26 13.35
N ASP A 68 2.88 -8.22 13.81
CA ASP A 68 3.17 -7.89 15.20
C ASP A 68 3.03 -6.38 15.39
N ARG A 69 3.46 -5.61 14.40
CA ARG A 69 3.32 -4.14 14.41
C ARG A 69 3.46 -3.59 13.00
N TYR A 70 2.95 -2.39 12.78
CA TYR A 70 3.22 -1.65 11.56
C TYR A 70 3.12 -0.16 11.83
N THR A 71 3.72 0.62 10.94
CA THR A 71 3.68 2.08 10.99
C THR A 71 3.21 2.61 9.65
N VAL A 72 2.35 3.62 9.69
CA VAL A 72 1.89 4.30 8.48
C VAL A 72 2.36 5.75 8.55
N THR A 73 2.98 6.21 7.48
CA THR A 73 3.39 7.59 7.33
C THR A 73 2.78 8.13 6.05
N VAL A 74 2.16 9.29 6.12
CA VAL A 74 1.60 9.97 4.96
C VAL A 74 2.42 11.23 4.71
N ALA A 75 2.89 11.39 3.48
CA ALA A 75 3.74 12.50 3.12
C ALA A 75 3.32 13.06 1.77
N ARG A 76 3.54 14.36 1.58
CA ARG A 76 3.34 15.02 0.29
C ARG A 76 4.64 14.96 -0.50
N VAL A 77 4.58 14.46 -1.73
CA VAL A 77 5.73 14.50 -2.63
C VAL A 77 5.80 15.89 -3.23
N GLU A 78 6.86 16.61 -2.91
CA GLU A 78 7.08 17.95 -3.47
C GLU A 78 7.86 17.89 -4.77
N ARG A 79 8.67 16.85 -4.93
CA ARG A 79 9.55 16.71 -6.09
C ARG A 79 9.86 15.23 -6.32
N ALA A 80 9.86 14.82 -7.56
CA ALA A 80 10.24 13.46 -7.93
C ALA A 80 10.90 13.47 -9.29
N TYR A 81 11.95 12.69 -9.44
CA TYR A 81 12.57 12.49 -10.75
C TYR A 81 13.23 11.12 -10.77
N ALA A 82 13.44 10.62 -11.97
CA ALA A 82 14.06 9.33 -12.18
C ALA A 82 15.20 9.49 -13.20
N TRP A 83 16.19 8.64 -13.06
CA TRP A 83 17.31 8.57 -14.00
C TRP A 83 17.54 7.11 -14.37
N ALA A 84 17.83 6.86 -15.62
CA ALA A 84 18.15 5.52 -16.09
C ALA A 84 19.31 5.60 -17.08
N ARG A 85 20.21 4.64 -17.00
CA ARG A 85 21.29 4.51 -17.97
C ARG A 85 20.72 4.01 -19.28
N SER A 86 20.99 4.71 -20.36
CA SER A 86 20.54 4.36 -21.70
C SER A 86 21.50 3.42 -22.40
#